data_0c62f5263f21392d600f2d3791e42ff1
#
_entry.id   0c62f5263f21392d600f2d3791e42ff1
#
_cell.length_a   1.000
_cell.length_b   1.000
_cell.length_c   1.000
_cell.angle_alpha   90.00
_cell.angle_beta   90.00
_cell.angle_gamma   90.00
#
_symmetry.space_group_name_H-M   'P 1'
#
loop_
_entity.id
_entity.type
_entity.pdbx_description
1 polymer ?
#
loop_
_entity_poly.entity_id
_entity_poly.type
_entity_poly.pdbx_seq_one_letter_code
_entity_poly.pdbx_strand_id
1 'polypeptide(L)'
;TYHIMFNPRFVKNTYDLTKTTSQQMRKFTNIFRIKRKNNISLILSALCLLMAASCLSAHESNAVESSLQGHIVDIEHQTVYPGEIKIADGKIADIVRLSDVDASAPYYLPGFIDGHIHIESSMLTPENFARLAVAHGTVGVVADPHEITNVLGEAGINFMIDNAASSRLKFHFGLPSCVPSSHLETAGAVIDAVATERLIQNPDIHFLAEMMNYPGVIYENAEVMAKLAAARKHNKPIDGHAPGLTGANLDKYIAAGISTDHECSTLEEARERVDKGMMVIVREGSSARNFDALAQVIAYAPEKVMLCSDDKHPDDLIAGHIDGMVRQGLAKGIPVWNLLTAACVNPVKHYGIDCGLMRKGDNADFIAVDNLEALNVVATYIDGRKVYDRTLGVDNTALATGISAPAATPNNFKAAK
;
A
#
# COMPACT_ATOMS: atom_id res chain seq x y z
N THR A 1 27.46 13.06 24.90
CA THR A 1 26.51 13.47 25.96
C THR A 1 25.68 14.62 25.38
N TYR A 2 24.53 14.37 24.83
CA TYR A 2 23.58 15.44 24.43
C TYR A 2 22.38 15.38 25.37
N HIS A 3 22.23 16.46 26.16
CA HIS A 3 21.07 16.72 26.98
C HIS A 3 19.94 17.26 26.07
N ILE A 4 18.84 16.51 25.91
CA ILE A 4 17.60 17.02 25.34
C ILE A 4 16.84 17.70 26.46
N MET A 5 16.71 19.04 26.41
CA MET A 5 15.85 19.81 27.30
C MET A 5 14.39 19.62 26.92
N PHE A 6 13.63 19.02 27.81
CA PHE A 6 12.16 18.98 27.71
C PHE A 6 11.57 20.38 27.99
N ASN A 7 10.76 20.88 27.06
CA ASN A 7 10.04 22.15 27.21
C ASN A 7 8.72 21.90 27.98
N PRO A 8 8.52 22.50 29.16
CA PRO A 8 7.37 22.23 30.03
C PRO A 8 6.03 22.82 29.55
N ARG A 9 5.94 23.43 28.38
CA ARG A 9 4.70 24.04 27.86
C ARG A 9 3.73 23.07 27.23
N PHE A 10 4.12 21.84 26.92
CA PHE A 10 3.24 20.84 26.29
C PHE A 10 2.30 20.10 27.25
N VAL A 11 2.58 20.11 28.55
CA VAL A 11 1.77 19.39 29.55
C VAL A 11 0.53 20.18 30.01
N LYS A 12 0.46 21.49 29.73
CA LYS A 12 -0.63 22.33 30.20
C LYS A 12 -1.91 22.29 29.34
N ASN A 13 -1.79 21.91 28.06
CA ASN A 13 -2.94 21.89 27.15
C ASN A 13 -3.81 20.63 27.23
N THR A 14 -3.27 19.50 27.72
CA THR A 14 -4.03 18.26 27.91
C THR A 14 -4.89 18.27 29.17
N TYR A 15 -4.55 19.08 30.17
CA TYR A 15 -5.32 19.17 31.44
C TYR A 15 -6.56 20.06 31.34
N ASP A 16 -6.62 20.99 30.39
CA ASP A 16 -7.77 21.87 30.20
C ASP A 16 -8.91 21.26 29.37
N LEU A 17 -8.58 20.31 28.48
CA LEU A 17 -9.59 19.60 27.69
C LEU A 17 -10.43 18.60 28.52
N THR A 18 -9.85 18.00 29.55
CA THR A 18 -10.55 17.08 30.44
C THR A 18 -11.48 17.78 31.44
N LYS A 19 -11.21 19.05 31.79
CA LYS A 19 -12.10 19.84 32.65
C LYS A 19 -13.35 20.33 31.95
N THR A 20 -13.23 20.64 30.64
CA THR A 20 -14.40 21.12 29.85
C THR A 20 -15.41 20.01 29.59
N THR A 21 -14.96 18.78 29.35
CA THR A 21 -15.83 17.60 29.17
C THR A 21 -16.54 17.22 30.48
N SER A 22 -15.84 17.32 31.62
CA SER A 22 -16.42 17.02 32.95
C SER A 22 -17.48 18.04 33.37
N GLN A 23 -17.33 19.32 33.00
CA GLN A 23 -18.34 20.36 33.28
C GLN A 23 -19.55 20.24 32.36
N GLN A 24 -19.38 19.84 31.12
CA GLN A 24 -20.52 19.59 30.22
C GLN A 24 -21.31 18.35 30.64
N MET A 25 -20.67 17.31 31.07
CA MET A 25 -21.34 16.08 31.59
C MET A 25 -22.13 16.36 32.88
N ARG A 26 -21.63 17.23 33.78
CA ARG A 26 -22.37 17.60 35.00
C ARG A 26 -23.57 18.50 34.73
N LYS A 27 -23.60 19.25 33.62
CA LYS A 27 -24.81 20.00 33.21
C LYS A 27 -25.88 19.09 32.60
N PHE A 28 -25.50 18.01 31.93
CA PHE A 28 -26.44 17.01 31.39
C PHE A 28 -27.12 16.15 32.47
N THR A 29 -26.41 15.80 33.56
CA THR A 29 -26.99 15.01 34.64
C THR A 29 -28.00 15.77 35.51
N ASN A 30 -27.97 17.10 35.55
CA ASN A 30 -28.93 17.89 36.31
C ASN A 30 -30.27 18.18 35.59
N ILE A 31 -30.33 17.91 34.27
CA ILE A 31 -31.57 18.07 33.48
C ILE A 31 -32.50 16.84 33.64
N PHE A 32 -31.98 15.70 34.09
CA PHE A 32 -32.75 14.44 34.24
C PHE A 32 -33.35 14.18 35.66
N ARG A 33 -33.34 15.21 36.54
CA ARG A 33 -34.01 15.09 37.83
C ARG A 33 -35.40 15.71 37.77
N ILE A 34 -36.25 15.24 36.83
CA ILE A 34 -37.67 15.55 36.77
C ILE A 34 -38.47 14.35 37.32
N LYS A 35 -39.35 14.70 38.24
CA LYS A 35 -40.19 13.79 39.05
C LYS A 35 -40.85 12.67 38.22
N ARG A 36 -40.68 11.44 38.76
CA ARG A 36 -41.47 10.27 38.38
C ARG A 36 -42.95 10.50 38.60
N LYS A 37 -43.72 10.73 37.53
CA LYS A 37 -45.10 10.27 37.34
C LYS A 37 -45.53 10.53 35.89
N ASN A 38 -45.91 9.46 35.17
CA ASN A 38 -46.65 9.43 33.92
C ASN A 38 -46.01 10.08 32.68
N ASN A 39 -44.98 9.41 32.04
CA ASN A 39 -44.67 9.70 30.64
C ASN A 39 -43.72 8.67 29.99
N ILE A 40 -43.92 7.36 30.28
CA ILE A 40 -43.22 6.30 29.51
C ILE A 40 -43.61 6.36 28.03
N SER A 41 -44.85 6.78 27.70
CA SER A 41 -45.33 6.94 26.32
C SER A 41 -44.62 8.06 25.54
N LEU A 42 -44.31 9.19 26.19
CA LEU A 42 -43.63 10.32 25.55
C LEU A 42 -42.13 10.00 25.30
N ILE A 43 -41.50 9.24 26.17
CA ILE A 43 -40.08 8.84 26.00
C ILE A 43 -39.97 7.80 24.89
N LEU A 44 -40.90 6.84 24.81
CA LEU A 44 -40.95 5.89 23.69
C LEU A 44 -41.26 6.57 22.36
N SER A 45 -42.15 7.56 22.33
CA SER A 45 -42.42 8.31 21.11
C SER A 45 -41.24 9.21 20.68
N ALA A 46 -40.51 9.80 21.62
CA ALA A 46 -39.29 10.56 21.31
C ALA A 46 -38.13 9.63 20.85
N LEU A 47 -37.99 8.41 21.41
CA LEU A 47 -37.03 7.43 20.93
C LEU A 47 -37.41 6.89 19.54
N CYS A 48 -38.67 6.63 19.26
CA CYS A 48 -39.14 6.23 17.94
C CYS A 48 -38.95 7.33 16.90
N LEU A 49 -39.18 8.61 17.26
CA LEU A 49 -38.90 9.76 16.39
C LEU A 49 -37.39 9.96 16.15
N LEU A 50 -36.54 9.73 17.16
CA LEU A 50 -35.09 9.76 17.00
C LEU A 50 -34.57 8.58 16.15
N MET A 51 -35.14 7.38 16.33
CA MET A 51 -34.81 6.24 15.46
C MET A 51 -35.35 6.41 14.05
N ALA A 52 -36.55 6.98 13.88
CA ALA A 52 -37.10 7.32 12.55
C ALA A 52 -36.30 8.42 11.87
N ALA A 53 -35.82 9.44 12.58
CA ALA A 53 -34.91 10.46 12.07
C ALA A 53 -33.54 9.87 11.69
N SER A 54 -33.03 8.91 12.46
CA SER A 54 -31.79 8.19 12.13
C SER A 54 -31.96 7.23 10.94
N CYS A 55 -33.17 6.69 10.72
CA CYS A 55 -33.46 5.89 9.54
C CYS A 55 -33.76 6.75 8.30
N LEU A 56 -34.25 8.00 8.47
CA LEU A 56 -34.45 8.92 7.35
C LEU A 56 -33.15 9.60 6.89
N SER A 57 -32.13 9.72 7.77
CA SER A 57 -30.80 10.17 7.38
C SER A 57 -29.97 9.10 6.64
N ALA A 58 -30.43 7.85 6.59
CA ALA A 58 -29.79 6.77 5.84
C ALA A 58 -30.24 6.68 4.36
N HIS A 59 -30.99 7.65 3.88
CA HIS A 59 -31.37 7.77 2.47
C HIS A 59 -31.02 9.15 1.90
N GLU A 60 -29.90 9.72 2.36
CA GLU A 60 -29.24 10.76 1.58
C GLU A 60 -28.70 10.07 0.32
N SER A 61 -29.28 10.42 -0.82
CA SER A 61 -28.67 10.13 -2.11
C SER A 61 -27.25 10.65 -2.06
N ASN A 62 -26.24 9.76 -2.17
CA ASN A 62 -24.85 10.15 -2.27
C ASN A 62 -24.74 11.22 -3.34
N ALA A 63 -24.67 12.50 -2.91
CA ALA A 63 -24.51 13.60 -3.85
C ALA A 63 -23.17 13.35 -4.56
N VAL A 64 -23.18 13.31 -5.90
CA VAL A 64 -21.95 13.18 -6.69
C VAL A 64 -21.10 14.41 -6.39
N GLU A 65 -19.95 14.20 -5.72
CA GLU A 65 -19.04 15.27 -5.33
C GLU A 65 -18.23 15.77 -6.54
N SER A 66 -17.91 14.86 -7.47
CA SER A 66 -17.21 15.18 -8.71
C SER A 66 -17.51 14.17 -9.81
N SER A 67 -17.36 14.61 -11.06
CA SER A 67 -17.37 13.72 -12.21
C SER A 67 -16.23 14.02 -13.16
N LEU A 68 -15.75 12.99 -13.84
CA LEU A 68 -14.64 13.04 -14.79
C LEU A 68 -15.01 12.30 -16.07
N GLN A 69 -14.85 12.94 -17.22
CA GLN A 69 -15.13 12.34 -18.53
C GLN A 69 -13.83 12.01 -19.26
N GLY A 70 -13.80 10.86 -19.94
CA GLY A 70 -12.63 10.42 -20.71
C GLY A 70 -12.80 9.00 -21.22
N HIS A 71 -11.68 8.42 -21.63
CA HIS A 71 -11.60 7.04 -22.11
C HIS A 71 -11.45 6.10 -20.88
N ILE A 72 -12.45 5.28 -20.63
CA ILE A 72 -12.44 4.30 -19.53
C ILE A 72 -11.74 3.03 -19.99
N VAL A 73 -10.70 2.64 -19.28
CA VAL A 73 -9.94 1.41 -19.54
C VAL A 73 -10.43 0.31 -18.61
N ASP A 74 -11.19 -0.62 -19.18
CA ASP A 74 -11.70 -1.79 -18.48
C ASP A 74 -10.72 -2.95 -18.70
N ILE A 75 -9.87 -3.19 -17.70
CA ILE A 75 -8.82 -4.22 -17.76
C ILE A 75 -9.44 -5.63 -17.78
N GLU A 76 -10.51 -5.84 -17.03
CA GLU A 76 -11.16 -7.14 -16.91
C GLU A 76 -11.75 -7.61 -18.26
N HIS A 77 -12.36 -6.68 -19.01
CA HIS A 77 -12.95 -6.97 -20.31
C HIS A 77 -12.04 -6.61 -21.49
N GLN A 78 -10.84 -6.09 -21.22
CA GLN A 78 -9.85 -5.66 -22.22
C GLN A 78 -10.43 -4.69 -23.25
N THR A 79 -11.22 -3.72 -22.80
CA THR A 79 -11.89 -2.73 -23.64
C THR A 79 -11.61 -1.30 -23.20
N VAL A 80 -11.72 -0.39 -24.15
CA VAL A 80 -11.70 1.06 -23.90
C VAL A 80 -12.98 1.65 -24.44
N TYR A 81 -13.62 2.52 -23.67
CA TYR A 81 -14.85 3.17 -24.10
C TYR A 81 -14.96 4.59 -23.53
N PRO A 82 -15.69 5.51 -24.23
CA PRO A 82 -16.00 6.82 -23.68
C PRO A 82 -16.92 6.68 -22.46
N GLY A 83 -16.57 7.38 -21.36
CA GLY A 83 -17.33 7.27 -20.14
C GLY A 83 -17.15 8.44 -19.18
N GLU A 84 -18.04 8.48 -18.20
CA GLU A 84 -18.03 9.43 -17.09
C GLU A 84 -17.91 8.66 -15.77
N ILE A 85 -16.87 8.95 -14.99
CA ILE A 85 -16.68 8.44 -13.65
C ILE A 85 -17.37 9.40 -12.68
N LYS A 86 -18.30 8.90 -11.87
CA LYS A 86 -18.97 9.65 -10.80
C LYS A 86 -18.40 9.23 -9.46
N ILE A 87 -17.97 10.21 -8.67
CA ILE A 87 -17.32 10.00 -7.38
C ILE A 87 -18.20 10.56 -6.28
N ALA A 88 -18.41 9.80 -5.21
CA ALA A 88 -19.05 10.21 -3.99
C ALA A 88 -18.43 9.50 -2.79
N ASP A 89 -18.21 10.20 -1.69
CA ASP A 89 -17.62 9.65 -0.45
C ASP A 89 -16.31 8.87 -0.67
N GLY A 90 -15.46 9.38 -1.56
CA GLY A 90 -14.18 8.74 -1.89
C GLY A 90 -14.29 7.45 -2.72
N LYS A 91 -15.48 7.10 -3.19
CA LYS A 91 -15.76 5.87 -3.94
C LYS A 91 -16.29 6.17 -5.34
N ILE A 92 -16.14 5.21 -6.23
CA ILE A 92 -16.80 5.23 -7.53
C ILE A 92 -18.29 4.96 -7.34
N ALA A 93 -19.08 6.02 -7.39
CA ALA A 93 -20.54 5.93 -7.28
C ALA A 93 -21.15 5.29 -8.51
N ASP A 94 -20.62 5.62 -9.70
CA ASP A 94 -21.04 5.03 -10.97
C ASP A 94 -19.99 5.28 -12.07
N ILE A 95 -20.01 4.44 -13.13
CA ILE A 95 -19.30 4.67 -14.38
C ILE A 95 -20.32 4.58 -15.51
N VAL A 96 -20.62 5.73 -16.08
CA VAL A 96 -21.64 5.83 -17.12
C VAL A 96 -20.96 5.82 -18.49
N ARG A 97 -21.36 4.89 -19.36
CA ARG A 97 -20.89 4.87 -20.75
C ARG A 97 -21.52 6.04 -21.50
N LEU A 98 -20.68 6.79 -22.21
CA LEU A 98 -21.07 7.90 -23.07
C LEU A 98 -21.07 7.46 -24.54
N SER A 99 -21.71 8.25 -25.40
CA SER A 99 -21.65 8.03 -26.86
C SER A 99 -20.31 8.44 -27.45
N ASP A 100 -19.68 9.48 -26.87
CA ASP A 100 -18.39 10.04 -27.31
C ASP A 100 -17.76 10.86 -26.21
N VAL A 101 -16.43 11.09 -26.32
CA VAL A 101 -15.65 12.05 -25.54
C VAL A 101 -14.64 12.71 -26.46
N ASP A 102 -14.09 13.88 -26.05
CA ASP A 102 -13.03 14.53 -26.82
C ASP A 102 -11.86 13.55 -27.04
N ALA A 103 -11.34 13.49 -28.27
CA ALA A 103 -10.24 12.59 -28.63
C ALA A 103 -8.96 12.85 -27.83
N SER A 104 -8.78 14.07 -27.28
CA SER A 104 -7.68 14.45 -26.41
C SER A 104 -7.97 14.19 -24.93
N ALA A 105 -9.16 13.68 -24.58
CA ALA A 105 -9.50 13.36 -23.22
C ALA A 105 -8.57 12.25 -22.64
N PRO A 106 -8.23 12.29 -21.35
CA PRO A 106 -7.35 11.31 -20.75
C PRO A 106 -7.97 9.91 -20.73
N TYR A 107 -7.11 8.91 -20.61
CA TYR A 107 -7.48 7.52 -20.33
C TYR A 107 -7.45 7.31 -18.83
N TYR A 108 -8.55 6.81 -18.27
CA TYR A 108 -8.68 6.48 -16.85
C TYR A 108 -8.57 4.98 -16.64
N LEU A 109 -7.66 4.56 -15.76
CA LEU A 109 -7.42 3.16 -15.42
C LEU A 109 -7.11 3.03 -13.92
N PRO A 110 -7.26 1.83 -13.31
CA PRO A 110 -6.84 1.61 -11.93
C PRO A 110 -5.41 2.07 -11.69
N GLY A 111 -5.14 2.60 -10.50
CA GLY A 111 -3.79 3.02 -10.15
C GLY A 111 -2.81 1.85 -10.05
N PHE A 112 -1.53 2.14 -10.24
CA PHE A 112 -0.47 1.13 -10.10
C PHE A 112 -0.26 0.75 -8.65
N ILE A 113 0.07 -0.53 -8.43
CA ILE A 113 0.42 -1.08 -7.13
C ILE A 113 1.86 -1.62 -7.20
N ASP A 114 2.70 -1.20 -6.26
CA ASP A 114 4.00 -1.84 -6.06
C ASP A 114 3.80 -3.11 -5.21
N GLY A 115 4.05 -4.27 -5.80
CA GLY A 115 3.77 -5.57 -5.20
C GLY A 115 4.75 -6.03 -4.14
N HIS A 116 5.90 -5.35 -3.99
CA HIS A 116 6.89 -5.60 -2.94
C HIS A 116 7.94 -4.49 -2.90
N ILE A 117 8.12 -3.85 -1.75
CA ILE A 117 9.08 -2.76 -1.57
C ILE A 117 9.63 -2.68 -0.15
N HIS A 118 10.91 -2.30 -0.05
CA HIS A 118 11.55 -1.81 1.17
C HIS A 118 11.67 -0.29 1.09
N ILE A 119 10.78 0.42 1.79
CA ILE A 119 10.73 1.90 1.74
C ILE A 119 12.02 2.49 2.25
N GLU A 120 12.67 1.84 3.20
CA GLU A 120 13.94 2.22 3.81
C GLU A 120 15.06 2.38 2.77
N SER A 121 15.09 1.55 1.73
CA SER A 121 16.05 1.63 0.63
C SER A 121 15.94 2.91 -0.17
N SER A 122 14.77 3.56 -0.15
CA SER A 122 14.57 4.89 -0.73
C SER A 122 15.17 6.02 0.11
N MET A 123 15.67 5.74 1.31
CA MET A 123 16.17 6.72 2.29
C MET A 123 15.11 7.76 2.70
N LEU A 124 13.84 7.44 2.50
CA LEU A 124 12.70 8.29 2.80
C LEU A 124 11.84 7.66 3.88
N THR A 125 11.08 8.49 4.58
CA THR A 125 9.96 8.02 5.39
C THR A 125 8.76 7.70 4.47
N PRO A 126 7.80 6.86 4.90
CA PRO A 126 6.62 6.54 4.10
C PRO A 126 5.89 7.78 3.55
N GLU A 127 5.69 8.82 4.36
CA GLU A 127 5.07 10.07 3.92
C GLU A 127 5.83 10.73 2.77
N ASN A 128 7.16 10.79 2.84
CA ASN A 128 7.99 11.41 1.80
C ASN A 128 8.12 10.52 0.55
N PHE A 129 8.18 9.20 0.74
CA PHE A 129 8.12 8.22 -0.35
C PHE A 129 6.82 8.40 -1.15
N ALA A 130 5.69 8.52 -0.45
CA ALA A 130 4.37 8.68 -1.07
C ALA A 130 4.33 9.84 -2.08
N ARG A 131 4.99 10.95 -1.77
CA ARG A 131 5.05 12.14 -2.65
C ARG A 131 5.71 11.86 -3.99
N LEU A 132 6.73 11.01 -4.01
CA LEU A 132 7.38 10.61 -5.25
C LEU A 132 6.56 9.54 -5.98
N ALA A 133 6.09 8.53 -5.27
CA ALA A 133 5.36 7.40 -5.85
C ALA A 133 4.06 7.81 -6.55
N VAL A 134 3.28 8.74 -5.97
CA VAL A 134 2.03 9.20 -6.59
C VAL A 134 2.24 9.95 -7.91
N ALA A 135 3.42 10.56 -8.11
CA ALA A 135 3.75 11.21 -9.39
C ALA A 135 3.91 10.20 -10.54
N HIS A 136 4.16 8.94 -10.20
CA HIS A 136 4.25 7.80 -11.12
C HIS A 136 2.95 6.97 -11.20
N GLY A 137 1.84 7.48 -10.63
CA GLY A 137 0.56 6.79 -10.69
C GLY A 137 0.41 5.64 -9.68
N THR A 138 1.32 5.50 -8.73
CA THR A 138 1.20 4.49 -7.67
C THR A 138 0.17 4.93 -6.65
N VAL A 139 -0.82 4.09 -6.38
CA VAL A 139 -1.90 4.33 -5.40
C VAL A 139 -1.80 3.43 -4.18
N GLY A 140 -1.02 2.36 -4.26
CA GLY A 140 -0.80 1.44 -3.16
C GLY A 140 0.56 0.74 -3.25
N VAL A 141 1.07 0.30 -2.10
CA VAL A 141 2.32 -0.45 -1.99
C VAL A 141 2.18 -1.58 -0.98
N VAL A 142 2.83 -2.72 -1.26
CA VAL A 142 2.98 -3.88 -0.37
C VAL A 142 4.39 -3.79 0.20
N ALA A 143 4.52 -3.34 1.44
CA ALA A 143 5.80 -2.94 2.02
C ALA A 143 6.27 -3.90 3.13
N ASP A 144 7.52 -4.34 3.04
CA ASP A 144 8.21 -5.09 4.09
C ASP A 144 9.20 -4.18 4.82
N PRO A 145 8.93 -3.77 6.07
CA PRO A 145 9.80 -2.87 6.83
C PRO A 145 10.87 -3.62 7.61
N HIS A 146 11.54 -4.62 7.03
CA HIS A 146 12.45 -5.47 7.80
C HIS A 146 13.76 -4.77 8.20
N GLU A 147 14.25 -3.78 7.45
CA GLU A 147 15.48 -3.07 7.78
C GLU A 147 15.34 -2.25 9.05
N ILE A 148 14.30 -1.41 9.13
CA ILE A 148 14.05 -0.64 10.36
C ILE A 148 13.66 -1.56 11.52
N THR A 149 12.98 -2.68 11.23
CA THR A 149 12.64 -3.67 12.25
C THR A 149 13.89 -4.37 12.78
N ASN A 150 14.89 -4.62 11.92
CA ASN A 150 16.19 -5.18 12.35
C ASN A 150 16.95 -4.26 13.32
N VAL A 151 16.69 -2.94 13.25
CA VAL A 151 17.31 -1.92 14.11
C VAL A 151 16.48 -1.66 15.37
N LEU A 152 15.16 -1.47 15.22
CA LEU A 152 14.27 -0.95 16.26
C LEU A 152 13.18 -1.95 16.72
N GLY A 153 13.11 -3.13 16.11
CA GLY A 153 12.08 -4.13 16.42
C GLY A 153 10.68 -3.61 16.14
N GLU A 154 9.74 -3.94 17.01
CA GLU A 154 8.34 -3.53 16.93
C GLU A 154 8.16 -2.00 16.85
N ALA A 155 9.03 -1.22 17.49
CA ALA A 155 8.98 0.24 17.40
C ALA A 155 9.25 0.74 15.99
N GLY A 156 10.08 0.03 15.21
CA GLY A 156 10.31 0.33 13.79
C GLY A 156 9.08 0.08 12.95
N ILE A 157 8.40 -1.06 13.14
CA ILE A 157 7.14 -1.38 12.46
C ILE A 157 6.08 -0.30 12.74
N ASN A 158 5.88 0.02 14.02
CA ASN A 158 4.90 1.03 14.42
C ASN A 158 5.24 2.42 13.85
N PHE A 159 6.52 2.81 13.81
CA PHE A 159 6.93 4.06 13.18
C PHE A 159 6.55 4.11 11.70
N MET A 160 6.75 3.04 10.95
CA MET A 160 6.41 2.99 9.53
C MET A 160 4.90 3.11 9.32
N ILE A 161 4.10 2.39 10.10
CA ILE A 161 2.63 2.45 10.06
C ILE A 161 2.14 3.85 10.43
N ASP A 162 2.59 4.42 11.55
CA ASP A 162 2.16 5.73 12.03
C ASP A 162 2.54 6.86 11.06
N ASN A 163 3.74 6.81 10.47
CA ASN A 163 4.18 7.79 9.49
C ASN A 163 3.40 7.70 8.18
N ALA A 164 3.11 6.48 7.71
CA ALA A 164 2.32 6.23 6.52
C ALA A 164 0.89 6.80 6.63
N ALA A 165 0.29 6.78 7.82
CA ALA A 165 -1.06 7.31 8.07
C ALA A 165 -1.19 8.82 7.80
N SER A 166 -0.07 9.57 7.72
CA SER A 166 -0.07 10.99 7.35
C SER A 166 -0.20 11.23 5.84
N SER A 167 -0.04 10.20 5.01
CA SER A 167 -0.15 10.27 3.56
C SER A 167 -1.46 9.69 3.04
N ARG A 168 -1.73 9.89 1.75
CA ARG A 168 -2.87 9.26 1.07
C ARG A 168 -2.51 8.01 0.31
N LEU A 169 -1.24 7.81 -0.03
CA LEU A 169 -0.78 6.55 -0.62
C LEU A 169 -1.15 5.41 0.34
N LYS A 170 -1.71 4.35 -0.19
CA LYS A 170 -2.13 3.21 0.61
C LYS A 170 -0.96 2.27 0.86
N PHE A 171 -0.56 2.18 2.13
CA PHE A 171 0.52 1.30 2.56
C PHE A 171 -0.06 0.03 3.18
N HIS A 172 0.35 -1.12 2.66
CA HIS A 172 -0.03 -2.43 3.17
C HIS A 172 1.24 -3.08 3.72
N PHE A 173 1.47 -2.91 5.03
CA PHE A 173 2.67 -3.42 5.68
C PHE A 173 2.57 -4.91 5.97
N GLY A 174 3.68 -5.61 5.69
CA GLY A 174 3.92 -6.96 6.16
C GLY A 174 4.57 -6.99 7.54
N LEU A 175 4.46 -8.13 8.22
CA LEU A 175 5.26 -8.42 9.39
C LEU A 175 6.58 -9.07 8.93
N PRO A 176 7.74 -8.46 9.19
CA PRO A 176 9.01 -9.06 8.84
C PRO A 176 9.18 -10.47 9.42
N SER A 177 9.45 -11.44 8.55
CA SER A 177 9.56 -12.85 8.94
C SER A 177 10.94 -13.21 9.46
N CYS A 178 11.97 -12.50 9.00
CA CYS A 178 13.37 -12.79 9.22
C CYS A 178 14.10 -11.59 9.85
N VAL A 179 13.91 -11.40 11.16
CA VAL A 179 14.61 -10.37 11.96
C VAL A 179 15.24 -11.03 13.17
N PRO A 180 16.56 -11.13 13.22
CA PRO A 180 17.52 -10.85 12.13
C PRO A 180 17.37 -11.80 10.94
N SER A 181 17.93 -11.44 9.78
CA SER A 181 17.91 -12.28 8.58
C SER A 181 18.70 -13.58 8.80
N SER A 182 19.70 -13.54 9.65
CA SER A 182 20.58 -14.65 10.02
C SER A 182 20.97 -14.56 11.50
N HIS A 183 21.11 -15.73 12.15
CA HIS A 183 21.63 -15.79 13.53
C HIS A 183 23.12 -15.40 13.67
N LEU A 184 23.79 -15.16 12.55
CA LEU A 184 25.21 -14.77 12.51
C LEU A 184 25.40 -13.25 12.54
N GLU A 185 24.36 -12.47 12.32
CA GLU A 185 24.46 -11.02 12.30
C GLU A 185 24.15 -10.39 13.68
N THR A 186 24.69 -9.19 13.88
CA THR A 186 24.37 -8.37 15.05
C THR A 186 23.16 -7.49 14.73
N ALA A 187 22.03 -7.80 15.33
CA ALA A 187 20.78 -7.07 15.15
C ALA A 187 20.44 -6.21 16.37
N GLY A 188 19.69 -5.14 16.16
CA GLY A 188 19.12 -4.33 17.23
C GLY A 188 17.90 -4.98 17.88
N ALA A 189 17.25 -5.91 17.19
CA ALA A 189 16.05 -6.60 17.68
C ALA A 189 15.92 -8.02 17.11
N VAL A 190 14.99 -8.79 17.71
CA VAL A 190 14.60 -10.13 17.26
C VAL A 190 13.09 -10.21 17.20
N ILE A 191 12.54 -10.65 16.07
CA ILE A 191 11.13 -11.03 15.93
C ILE A 191 11.06 -12.56 15.88
N ASP A 192 10.87 -13.18 17.04
CA ASP A 192 10.72 -14.63 17.18
C ASP A 192 9.30 -15.11 16.85
N ALA A 193 9.06 -16.43 16.91
CA ALA A 193 7.75 -17.00 16.62
C ALA A 193 6.66 -16.54 17.61
N VAL A 194 7.02 -16.24 18.87
CA VAL A 194 6.07 -15.72 19.88
C VAL A 194 5.67 -14.29 19.55
N ALA A 195 6.65 -13.45 19.19
CA ALA A 195 6.41 -12.08 18.71
C ALA A 195 5.60 -12.10 17.41
N THR A 196 5.93 -13.00 16.48
CA THR A 196 5.20 -13.17 15.21
C THR A 196 3.73 -13.50 15.44
N GLU A 197 3.42 -14.51 16.30
CA GLU A 197 2.02 -14.88 16.63
C GLU A 197 1.25 -13.72 17.25
N ARG A 198 1.90 -12.87 18.01
CA ARG A 198 1.27 -11.70 18.63
C ARG A 198 1.07 -10.56 17.62
N LEU A 199 2.10 -10.22 16.86
CA LEU A 199 2.12 -9.04 15.98
C LEU A 199 1.28 -9.25 14.71
N ILE A 200 1.22 -10.46 14.17
CA ILE A 200 0.47 -10.77 12.94
C ILE A 200 -1.04 -10.52 13.09
N GLN A 201 -1.54 -10.41 14.33
CA GLN A 201 -2.93 -10.10 14.63
C GLN A 201 -3.27 -8.61 14.50
N ASN A 202 -2.26 -7.74 14.40
CA ASN A 202 -2.50 -6.33 14.17
C ASN A 202 -3.25 -6.14 12.84
N PRO A 203 -4.39 -5.39 12.81
CA PRO A 203 -5.14 -5.14 11.58
C PRO A 203 -4.34 -4.38 10.52
N ASP A 204 -3.37 -3.56 10.93
CA ASP A 204 -2.49 -2.80 10.03
C ASP A 204 -1.35 -3.65 9.45
N ILE A 205 -1.24 -4.92 9.86
CA ILE A 205 -0.34 -5.92 9.26
C ILE A 205 -1.16 -6.78 8.29
N HIS A 206 -0.82 -6.75 7.02
CA HIS A 206 -1.61 -7.37 5.95
C HIS A 206 -1.12 -8.77 5.57
N PHE A 207 0.17 -9.07 5.74
CA PHE A 207 0.78 -10.34 5.32
C PHE A 207 2.01 -10.65 6.21
N LEU A 208 2.54 -11.87 6.11
CA LEU A 208 3.88 -12.21 6.60
C LEU A 208 4.87 -11.90 5.48
N ALA A 209 5.78 -10.98 5.72
CA ALA A 209 6.72 -10.51 4.73
C ALA A 209 7.77 -11.57 4.38
N GLU A 210 8.57 -11.31 3.38
CA GLU A 210 9.41 -12.27 2.69
C GLU A 210 10.15 -13.27 3.58
N MET A 211 9.93 -14.57 3.30
CA MET A 211 10.59 -15.67 4.03
C MET A 211 11.97 -15.96 3.42
N MET A 212 12.95 -15.13 3.78
CA MET A 212 14.34 -15.26 3.32
C MET A 212 15.01 -16.55 3.81
N ASN A 213 14.58 -17.09 4.97
CA ASN A 213 15.12 -18.32 5.51
C ASN A 213 14.48 -19.56 4.84
N TYR A 214 14.57 -19.65 3.48
CA TYR A 214 14.08 -20.82 2.76
C TYR A 214 14.79 -22.13 3.16
N PRO A 215 16.09 -22.15 3.56
CA PRO A 215 16.66 -23.37 4.10
C PRO A 215 15.95 -23.85 5.37
N GLY A 216 15.57 -22.92 6.25
CA GLY A 216 14.78 -23.23 7.44
C GLY A 216 13.41 -23.83 7.12
N VAL A 217 12.78 -23.41 6.01
CA VAL A 217 11.53 -24.02 5.53
C VAL A 217 11.77 -25.43 5.01
N ILE A 218 12.78 -25.63 4.16
CA ILE A 218 13.09 -26.92 3.53
C ILE A 218 13.47 -27.99 4.56
N TYR A 219 14.21 -27.59 5.60
CA TYR A 219 14.66 -28.47 6.69
C TYR A 219 13.73 -28.42 7.92
N GLU A 220 12.54 -27.82 7.79
CA GLU A 220 11.50 -27.80 8.82
C GLU A 220 11.99 -27.25 10.17
N ASN A 221 12.77 -26.16 10.13
CA ASN A 221 13.21 -25.48 11.34
C ASN A 221 12.01 -25.07 12.18
N ALA A 222 11.94 -25.47 13.46
CA ALA A 222 10.77 -25.28 14.31
C ALA A 222 10.35 -23.82 14.45
N GLU A 223 11.31 -22.90 14.57
CA GLU A 223 11.06 -21.45 14.68
C GLU A 223 10.45 -20.90 13.39
N VAL A 224 11.01 -21.24 12.24
CA VAL A 224 10.52 -20.81 10.92
C VAL A 224 9.10 -21.37 10.68
N MET A 225 8.89 -22.66 10.93
CA MET A 225 7.59 -23.30 10.74
C MET A 225 6.51 -22.73 11.66
N ALA A 226 6.87 -22.32 12.88
CA ALA A 226 5.94 -21.65 13.80
C ALA A 226 5.50 -20.28 13.30
N LYS A 227 6.41 -19.47 12.71
CA LYS A 227 6.06 -18.18 12.08
C LYS A 227 5.10 -18.36 10.91
N LEU A 228 5.38 -19.33 10.01
CA LEU A 228 4.49 -19.65 8.90
C LEU A 228 3.11 -20.14 9.39
N ALA A 229 3.09 -20.95 10.46
CA ALA A 229 1.84 -21.42 11.07
C ALA A 229 1.01 -20.26 11.66
N ALA A 230 1.67 -19.27 12.26
CA ALA A 230 1.00 -18.05 12.75
C ALA A 230 0.31 -17.29 11.62
N ALA A 231 1.00 -17.04 10.51
CA ALA A 231 0.40 -16.36 9.36
C ALA A 231 -0.81 -17.13 8.79
N ARG A 232 -0.67 -18.44 8.59
CA ARG A 232 -1.78 -19.30 8.11
C ARG A 232 -2.98 -19.30 9.05
N LYS A 233 -2.74 -19.37 10.37
CA LYS A 233 -3.79 -19.34 11.40
C LYS A 233 -4.63 -18.07 11.33
N HIS A 234 -4.01 -16.93 10.97
CA HIS A 234 -4.67 -15.63 10.86
C HIS A 234 -5.08 -15.29 9.42
N ASN A 235 -5.01 -16.26 8.48
CA ASN A 235 -5.35 -16.09 7.07
C ASN A 235 -4.59 -14.94 6.39
N LYS A 236 -3.34 -14.71 6.78
CA LYS A 236 -2.46 -13.73 6.16
C LYS A 236 -1.66 -14.39 5.05
N PRO A 237 -1.56 -13.78 3.86
CA PRO A 237 -0.63 -14.21 2.82
C PRO A 237 0.81 -14.31 3.34
N ILE A 238 1.62 -15.13 2.71
CA ILE A 238 3.03 -15.30 3.07
C ILE A 238 3.87 -15.06 1.83
N ASP A 239 4.74 -14.08 1.90
CA ASP A 239 5.67 -13.76 0.83
C ASP A 239 6.96 -14.56 0.92
N GLY A 240 7.57 -14.77 -0.23
CA GLY A 240 8.78 -15.56 -0.38
C GLY A 240 9.96 -14.76 -0.91
N HIS A 241 11.13 -15.32 -0.64
CA HIS A 241 12.44 -14.89 -1.09
C HIS A 241 13.34 -16.14 -1.22
N ALA A 242 13.41 -16.71 -2.41
CA ALA A 242 14.05 -18.00 -2.59
C ALA A 242 14.92 -18.06 -3.86
N PRO A 243 16.05 -17.30 -3.88
CA PRO A 243 16.94 -17.26 -5.05
C PRO A 243 17.46 -18.65 -5.41
N GLY A 244 17.33 -19.04 -6.69
CA GLY A 244 17.83 -20.29 -7.22
C GLY A 244 17.13 -21.57 -6.73
N LEU A 245 16.04 -21.44 -5.96
CA LEU A 245 15.30 -22.59 -5.45
C LEU A 245 14.44 -23.20 -6.55
N THR A 246 14.59 -24.52 -6.79
CA THR A 246 13.89 -25.26 -7.86
C THR A 246 13.53 -26.67 -7.42
N GLY A 247 12.75 -27.38 -8.24
CA GLY A 247 12.44 -28.80 -8.08
C GLY A 247 11.72 -29.12 -6.76
N ALA A 248 12.08 -30.25 -6.15
CA ALA A 248 11.44 -30.76 -4.94
C ALA A 248 11.58 -29.81 -3.72
N ASN A 249 12.63 -28.98 -3.69
CA ASN A 249 12.79 -28.00 -2.62
C ASN A 249 11.82 -26.82 -2.81
N LEU A 250 11.58 -26.39 -4.04
CA LEU A 250 10.54 -25.41 -4.32
C LEU A 250 9.15 -25.95 -3.96
N ASP A 251 8.87 -27.24 -4.22
CA ASP A 251 7.62 -27.88 -3.81
C ASP A 251 7.40 -27.82 -2.29
N LYS A 252 8.45 -28.06 -1.49
CA LYS A 252 8.38 -27.93 -0.04
C LYS A 252 8.09 -26.49 0.40
N TYR A 253 8.74 -25.53 -0.26
CA TYR A 253 8.57 -24.10 0.04
C TYR A 253 7.14 -23.64 -0.22
N ILE A 254 6.56 -24.02 -1.34
CA ILE A 254 5.16 -23.76 -1.70
C ILE A 254 4.21 -24.50 -0.73
N ALA A 255 4.48 -25.77 -0.42
CA ALA A 255 3.65 -26.56 0.49
C ALA A 255 3.61 -25.97 1.91
N ALA A 256 4.63 -25.23 2.32
CA ALA A 256 4.65 -24.48 3.59
C ALA A 256 3.69 -23.28 3.61
N GLY A 257 3.06 -22.95 2.47
CA GLY A 257 2.06 -21.88 2.34
C GLY A 257 2.61 -20.56 1.80
N ILE A 258 3.86 -20.55 1.34
CA ILE A 258 4.47 -19.36 0.74
C ILE A 258 3.96 -19.21 -0.68
N SER A 259 3.48 -18.02 -1.03
CA SER A 259 2.63 -17.79 -2.21
C SER A 259 3.25 -16.91 -3.29
N THR A 260 4.34 -16.20 -2.97
CA THR A 260 5.05 -15.29 -3.90
C THR A 260 6.54 -15.56 -3.94
N ASP A 261 7.24 -15.08 -4.99
CA ASP A 261 8.69 -14.96 -5.02
C ASP A 261 9.12 -13.89 -6.04
N HIS A 262 10.08 -13.04 -5.67
CA HIS A 262 10.65 -11.97 -6.50
C HIS A 262 12.11 -12.23 -6.89
N GLU A 263 12.69 -13.36 -6.46
CA GLU A 263 14.12 -13.67 -6.60
C GLU A 263 14.48 -14.49 -7.85
N CYS A 264 13.50 -14.77 -8.73
CA CYS A 264 13.81 -15.45 -9.98
C CYS A 264 14.85 -14.67 -10.80
N SER A 265 15.85 -15.35 -11.29
CA SER A 265 16.90 -14.78 -12.15
C SER A 265 16.76 -15.20 -13.62
N THR A 266 16.03 -16.27 -13.90
CA THR A 266 15.79 -16.80 -15.25
C THR A 266 14.30 -17.00 -15.53
N LEU A 267 13.95 -17.01 -16.80
CA LEU A 267 12.57 -17.27 -17.24
C LEU A 267 12.12 -18.68 -16.86
N GLU A 268 13.02 -19.65 -16.86
CA GLU A 268 12.74 -21.04 -16.47
C GLU A 268 12.35 -21.13 -15.00
N GLU A 269 13.08 -20.45 -14.10
CA GLU A 269 12.73 -20.37 -12.69
C GLU A 269 11.35 -19.72 -12.49
N ALA A 270 11.07 -18.63 -13.19
CA ALA A 270 9.79 -17.96 -13.11
C ALA A 270 8.62 -18.83 -13.61
N ARG A 271 8.82 -19.54 -14.74
CA ARG A 271 7.82 -20.50 -15.27
C ARG A 271 7.57 -21.63 -14.30
N GLU A 272 8.60 -22.21 -13.70
CA GLU A 272 8.41 -23.28 -12.72
C GLU A 272 7.54 -22.83 -11.55
N ARG A 273 7.72 -21.60 -11.06
CA ARG A 273 6.88 -21.06 -9.97
C ARG A 273 5.43 -20.87 -10.38
N VAL A 274 5.18 -20.24 -11.52
CA VAL A 274 3.79 -20.00 -11.97
C VAL A 274 3.08 -21.32 -12.31
N ASP A 275 3.78 -22.29 -12.90
CA ASP A 275 3.24 -23.61 -13.22
C ASP A 275 2.90 -24.42 -11.95
N LYS A 276 3.63 -24.19 -10.85
CA LYS A 276 3.36 -24.75 -9.52
C LYS A 276 2.35 -23.94 -8.72
N GLY A 277 1.76 -22.87 -9.28
CA GLY A 277 0.70 -22.07 -8.68
C GLY A 277 1.14 -20.86 -7.87
N MET A 278 2.42 -20.59 -7.75
CA MET A 278 3.01 -19.45 -7.06
C MET A 278 2.87 -18.17 -7.89
N MET A 279 2.75 -17.03 -7.25
CA MET A 279 2.88 -15.72 -7.92
C MET A 279 4.36 -15.38 -8.09
N VAL A 280 4.72 -14.85 -9.26
CA VAL A 280 6.06 -14.28 -9.51
C VAL A 280 5.94 -12.76 -9.48
N ILE A 281 6.80 -12.11 -8.71
CA ILE A 281 6.88 -10.66 -8.68
C ILE A 281 8.14 -10.24 -9.44
N VAL A 282 7.95 -9.63 -10.60
CA VAL A 282 9.03 -9.12 -11.45
C VAL A 282 9.50 -7.79 -10.90
N ARG A 283 10.80 -7.66 -10.65
CA ARG A 283 11.37 -6.49 -9.96
C ARG A 283 12.26 -5.62 -10.84
N GLU A 284 12.23 -4.31 -10.55
CA GLU A 284 13.10 -3.31 -11.14
C GLU A 284 13.59 -2.34 -10.04
N GLY A 285 14.38 -2.89 -9.12
CA GLY A 285 15.03 -2.16 -8.04
C GLY A 285 16.28 -1.44 -8.48
N SER A 286 16.95 -0.78 -7.55
CA SER A 286 18.27 -0.18 -7.78
C SER A 286 19.38 -1.21 -7.57
N SER A 287 19.22 -2.07 -6.56
CA SER A 287 20.19 -3.14 -6.23
C SER A 287 20.09 -4.34 -7.15
N ALA A 288 18.87 -4.75 -7.51
CA ALA A 288 18.61 -5.93 -8.32
C ALA A 288 17.48 -5.68 -9.31
N ARG A 289 17.69 -6.14 -10.55
CA ARG A 289 16.76 -5.98 -11.67
C ARG A 289 16.66 -7.30 -12.41
N ASN A 290 15.45 -7.80 -12.58
CA ASN A 290 15.21 -9.03 -13.34
C ASN A 290 14.16 -8.86 -14.45
N PHE A 291 13.64 -7.63 -14.64
CA PHE A 291 12.59 -7.37 -15.63
C PHE A 291 12.98 -7.84 -17.04
N ASP A 292 14.20 -7.54 -17.48
CA ASP A 292 14.66 -7.91 -18.83
C ASP A 292 14.66 -9.43 -19.02
N ALA A 293 15.08 -10.19 -18.02
CA ALA A 293 15.13 -11.65 -18.06
C ALA A 293 13.73 -12.28 -17.96
N LEU A 294 12.84 -11.66 -17.16
CA LEU A 294 11.55 -12.25 -16.81
C LEU A 294 10.37 -11.69 -17.59
N ALA A 295 10.54 -10.62 -18.39
CA ALA A 295 9.44 -9.93 -19.05
C ALA A 295 8.45 -10.88 -19.77
N GLN A 296 8.94 -11.95 -20.37
CA GLN A 296 8.12 -12.92 -21.09
C GLN A 296 7.20 -13.76 -20.16
N VAL A 297 7.46 -13.83 -18.85
CA VAL A 297 6.53 -14.51 -17.93
C VAL A 297 5.20 -13.76 -17.81
N ILE A 298 5.21 -12.41 -18.01
CA ILE A 298 3.99 -11.58 -18.01
C ILE A 298 3.06 -11.97 -19.17
N ALA A 299 3.64 -12.30 -20.32
CA ALA A 299 2.86 -12.79 -21.47
C ALA A 299 2.45 -14.25 -21.30
N TYR A 300 3.27 -15.06 -20.63
CA TYR A 300 3.04 -16.49 -20.40
C TYR A 300 1.92 -16.77 -19.40
N ALA A 301 1.93 -16.06 -18.26
CA ALA A 301 0.98 -16.27 -17.16
C ALA A 301 0.53 -14.92 -16.54
N PRO A 302 -0.23 -14.08 -17.27
CA PRO A 302 -0.53 -12.72 -16.85
C PRO A 302 -1.26 -12.64 -15.51
N GLU A 303 -2.05 -13.65 -15.12
CA GLU A 303 -2.75 -13.67 -13.84
C GLU A 303 -1.88 -14.14 -12.66
N LYS A 304 -0.63 -14.54 -12.93
CA LYS A 304 0.32 -15.06 -11.93
C LYS A 304 1.54 -14.18 -11.76
N VAL A 305 1.52 -12.96 -12.29
CA VAL A 305 2.65 -12.04 -12.23
C VAL A 305 2.23 -10.73 -11.59
N MET A 306 3.05 -10.19 -10.73
CA MET A 306 2.99 -8.83 -10.21
C MET A 306 4.29 -8.07 -10.57
N LEU A 307 4.28 -6.76 -10.40
CA LEU A 307 5.46 -5.90 -10.59
C LEU A 307 5.85 -5.28 -9.24
N CYS A 308 7.16 -5.10 -9.02
CA CYS A 308 7.64 -4.46 -7.81
C CYS A 308 8.92 -3.65 -8.03
N SER A 309 9.21 -2.79 -7.08
CA SER A 309 10.44 -2.01 -7.06
C SER A 309 11.51 -2.56 -6.13
N ASP A 310 11.14 -3.39 -5.16
CA ASP A 310 12.08 -3.98 -4.18
C ASP A 310 12.95 -2.88 -3.54
N ASP A 311 14.27 -2.99 -3.55
CA ASP A 311 15.23 -1.97 -3.09
C ASP A 311 15.34 -0.82 -4.10
N LYS A 312 14.48 0.19 -3.99
CA LYS A 312 14.45 1.35 -4.89
C LYS A 312 15.09 2.58 -4.25
N HIS A 313 16.20 3.04 -4.81
CA HIS A 313 16.86 4.27 -4.37
C HIS A 313 16.11 5.54 -4.80
N PRO A 314 16.30 6.68 -4.12
CA PRO A 314 15.48 7.87 -4.36
C PRO A 314 15.67 8.49 -5.75
N ASP A 315 16.85 8.43 -6.33
CA ASP A 315 17.16 8.91 -7.68
C ASP A 315 16.47 8.07 -8.76
N ASP A 316 16.47 6.74 -8.61
CA ASP A 316 15.73 5.82 -9.49
C ASP A 316 14.21 5.99 -9.31
N LEU A 317 13.74 6.24 -8.09
CA LEU A 317 12.32 6.50 -7.82
C LEU A 317 11.83 7.80 -8.47
N ILE A 318 12.65 8.84 -8.49
CA ILE A 318 12.34 10.09 -9.21
C ILE A 318 12.24 9.85 -10.71
N ALA A 319 13.09 8.96 -11.26
CA ALA A 319 13.10 8.66 -12.69
C ALA A 319 11.92 7.79 -13.14
N GLY A 320 11.37 6.94 -12.26
CA GLY A 320 10.25 6.06 -12.56
C GLY A 320 9.98 5.05 -11.43
N HIS A 321 8.75 4.58 -11.39
CA HIS A 321 8.30 3.55 -10.46
C HIS A 321 7.67 2.40 -11.25
N ILE A 322 6.51 1.89 -10.87
CA ILE A 322 5.80 0.83 -11.59
C ILE A 322 5.43 1.26 -13.02
N ASP A 323 5.12 2.54 -13.23
CA ASP A 323 4.88 3.12 -14.56
C ASP A 323 6.05 2.90 -15.53
N GLY A 324 7.28 3.00 -15.02
CA GLY A 324 8.49 2.72 -15.79
C GLY A 324 8.57 1.28 -16.28
N MET A 325 8.20 0.32 -15.42
CA MET A 325 8.16 -1.11 -15.76
C MET A 325 7.08 -1.41 -16.80
N VAL A 326 5.90 -0.79 -16.67
CA VAL A 326 4.82 -0.95 -17.65
C VAL A 326 5.28 -0.44 -19.04
N ARG A 327 5.89 0.77 -19.10
CA ARG A 327 6.45 1.30 -20.36
C ARG A 327 7.56 0.41 -20.93
N GLN A 328 8.43 -0.14 -20.08
CA GLN A 328 9.47 -1.07 -20.51
C GLN A 328 8.88 -2.35 -21.11
N GLY A 329 7.80 -2.86 -20.52
CA GLY A 329 7.06 -4.01 -21.04
C GLY A 329 6.42 -3.75 -22.39
N LEU A 330 5.79 -2.58 -22.56
CA LEU A 330 5.25 -2.14 -23.86
C LEU A 330 6.33 -2.09 -24.93
N ALA A 331 7.49 -1.51 -24.62
CA ALA A 331 8.63 -1.44 -25.55
C ALA A 331 9.14 -2.84 -25.95
N LYS A 332 8.94 -3.87 -25.12
CA LYS A 332 9.25 -5.28 -25.41
C LYS A 332 8.12 -6.01 -26.14
N GLY A 333 7.01 -5.33 -26.47
CA GLY A 333 5.87 -5.92 -27.17
C GLY A 333 4.95 -6.78 -26.31
N ILE A 334 5.01 -6.64 -24.98
CA ILE A 334 4.07 -7.32 -24.08
C ILE A 334 2.70 -6.63 -24.21
N PRO A 335 1.60 -7.38 -24.35
CA PRO A 335 0.27 -6.79 -24.45
C PRO A 335 -0.04 -5.89 -23.25
N VAL A 336 -0.57 -4.70 -23.51
CA VAL A 336 -0.90 -3.71 -22.47
C VAL A 336 -1.82 -4.30 -21.39
N TRP A 337 -2.77 -5.13 -21.77
CA TRP A 337 -3.71 -5.76 -20.84
C TRP A 337 -3.01 -6.67 -19.81
N ASN A 338 -1.98 -7.41 -20.25
CA ASN A 338 -1.19 -8.26 -19.36
C ASN A 338 -0.38 -7.41 -18.38
N LEU A 339 0.22 -6.32 -18.87
CA LEU A 339 0.97 -5.38 -18.04
C LEU A 339 0.09 -4.71 -16.99
N LEU A 340 -1.08 -4.22 -17.41
CA LEU A 340 -2.04 -3.59 -16.49
C LEU A 340 -2.62 -4.61 -15.49
N THR A 341 -2.83 -5.85 -15.90
CA THR A 341 -3.23 -6.93 -14.98
C THR A 341 -2.16 -7.13 -13.91
N ALA A 342 -0.89 -7.22 -14.29
CA ALA A 342 0.22 -7.40 -13.36
C ALA A 342 0.46 -6.17 -12.44
N ALA A 343 0.28 -4.96 -12.98
CA ALA A 343 0.56 -3.71 -12.26
C ALA A 343 -0.59 -3.22 -11.37
N CYS A 344 -1.84 -3.58 -11.67
CA CYS A 344 -3.01 -3.02 -10.98
C CYS A 344 -3.88 -4.09 -10.32
N VAL A 345 -4.14 -5.22 -11.01
CA VAL A 345 -5.20 -6.16 -10.62
C VAL A 345 -4.68 -7.25 -9.70
N ASN A 346 -3.57 -7.89 -10.08
CA ASN A 346 -3.05 -9.05 -9.35
C ASN A 346 -2.66 -8.74 -7.91
N PRO A 347 -1.97 -7.61 -7.59
CA PRO A 347 -1.65 -7.28 -6.20
C PRO A 347 -2.92 -7.13 -5.34
N VAL A 348 -3.94 -6.45 -5.87
CA VAL A 348 -5.21 -6.27 -5.15
C VAL A 348 -5.88 -7.61 -4.87
N LYS A 349 -5.93 -8.51 -5.86
CA LYS A 349 -6.54 -9.83 -5.71
C LYS A 349 -5.74 -10.75 -4.78
N HIS A 350 -4.42 -10.72 -4.87
CA HIS A 350 -3.55 -11.63 -4.11
C HIS A 350 -3.54 -11.27 -2.62
N TYR A 351 -3.34 -9.99 -2.29
CA TYR A 351 -3.26 -9.55 -0.90
C TYR A 351 -4.62 -9.17 -0.29
N GLY A 352 -5.69 -9.07 -1.09
CA GLY A 352 -6.99 -8.62 -0.62
C GLY A 352 -6.98 -7.16 -0.11
N ILE A 353 -6.15 -6.32 -0.71
CA ILE A 353 -5.96 -4.92 -0.30
C ILE A 353 -7.06 -4.01 -0.82
N ASP A 354 -7.25 -2.87 -0.17
CA ASP A 354 -8.38 -1.95 -0.38
C ASP A 354 -8.19 -0.93 -1.51
N CYS A 355 -7.28 -1.19 -2.45
CA CYS A 355 -7.11 -0.37 -3.65
C CYS A 355 -8.22 -0.65 -4.68
N GLY A 356 -8.80 0.41 -5.24
CA GLY A 356 -9.90 0.30 -6.19
C GLY A 356 -9.47 -0.19 -7.57
N LEU A 357 -10.33 -0.97 -8.22
CA LEU A 357 -10.14 -1.51 -9.58
C LEU A 357 -11.09 -0.86 -10.61
N MET A 358 -11.55 0.37 -10.34
CA MET A 358 -12.49 1.13 -11.17
C MET A 358 -13.81 0.40 -11.42
N ARG A 359 -14.39 -0.20 -10.39
CA ARG A 359 -15.74 -0.75 -10.43
C ARG A 359 -16.65 0.09 -9.54
N LYS A 360 -17.94 0.07 -9.82
CA LYS A 360 -18.93 0.70 -8.94
C LYS A 360 -18.83 0.17 -7.51
N GLY A 361 -18.67 1.08 -6.55
CA GLY A 361 -18.51 0.78 -5.13
C GLY A 361 -17.06 0.64 -4.65
N ASP A 362 -16.08 0.48 -5.55
CA ASP A 362 -14.66 0.48 -5.22
C ASP A 362 -14.24 1.86 -4.69
N ASN A 363 -13.17 1.90 -3.93
CA ASN A 363 -12.46 3.16 -3.64
C ASN A 363 -12.04 3.81 -4.95
N ALA A 364 -12.13 5.12 -5.03
CA ALA A 364 -11.80 5.87 -6.25
C ALA A 364 -10.29 6.08 -6.35
N ASP A 365 -9.54 4.98 -6.56
CA ASP A 365 -8.09 4.90 -6.69
C ASP A 365 -7.74 4.60 -8.15
N PHE A 366 -7.42 5.63 -8.89
CA PHE A 366 -7.17 5.51 -10.33
C PHE A 366 -6.22 6.59 -10.83
N ILE A 367 -5.73 6.39 -12.03
CA ILE A 367 -4.87 7.35 -12.71
C ILE A 367 -5.48 7.81 -14.02
N ALA A 368 -5.11 9.02 -14.42
CA ALA A 368 -5.30 9.53 -15.75
C ALA A 368 -3.97 9.45 -16.49
N VAL A 369 -3.95 8.89 -17.70
CA VAL A 369 -2.79 8.85 -18.59
C VAL A 369 -3.15 9.51 -19.92
N ASP A 370 -2.13 9.95 -20.67
CA ASP A 370 -2.32 10.60 -21.97
C ASP A 370 -2.85 9.63 -23.05
N ASN A 371 -2.33 8.41 -23.10
CA ASN A 371 -2.74 7.34 -24.00
C ASN A 371 -2.20 5.99 -23.50
N LEU A 372 -2.59 4.88 -24.12
CA LEU A 372 -2.15 3.53 -23.72
C LEU A 372 -0.82 3.11 -24.34
N GLU A 373 -0.30 3.84 -25.34
CA GLU A 373 1.00 3.56 -25.97
C GLU A 373 2.16 4.11 -25.13
N ALA A 374 2.02 5.34 -24.63
CA ALA A 374 3.06 6.03 -23.86
C ALA A 374 2.87 5.88 -22.35
N LEU A 375 1.62 5.75 -21.89
CA LEU A 375 1.23 5.61 -20.48
C LEU A 375 1.88 6.66 -19.56
N ASN A 376 1.94 7.91 -20.06
CA ASN A 376 2.44 9.00 -19.22
C ASN A 376 1.36 9.44 -18.24
N VAL A 377 1.64 9.37 -16.95
CA VAL A 377 0.71 9.76 -15.90
C VAL A 377 0.45 11.28 -15.96
N VAL A 378 -0.82 11.65 -16.05
CA VAL A 378 -1.30 13.03 -16.06
C VAL A 378 -1.79 13.43 -14.69
N ALA A 379 -2.51 12.53 -14.02
CA ALA A 379 -3.01 12.75 -12.66
C ALA A 379 -3.17 11.41 -11.93
N THR A 380 -3.09 11.47 -10.59
CA THR A 380 -3.34 10.32 -9.70
C THR A 380 -4.41 10.68 -8.70
N TYR A 381 -5.37 9.79 -8.52
CA TYR A 381 -6.48 9.93 -7.59
C TYR A 381 -6.45 8.79 -6.57
N ILE A 382 -6.63 9.13 -5.29
CA ILE A 382 -6.75 8.19 -4.18
C ILE A 382 -7.95 8.60 -3.33
N ASP A 383 -8.86 7.67 -3.09
CA ASP A 383 -10.15 7.93 -2.43
C ASP A 383 -10.86 9.15 -3.04
N GLY A 384 -10.88 9.22 -4.38
CA GLY A 384 -11.51 10.27 -5.16
C GLY A 384 -10.82 11.64 -5.14
N ARG A 385 -9.75 11.80 -4.39
CA ARG A 385 -8.99 13.04 -4.33
C ARG A 385 -7.80 13.00 -5.28
N LYS A 386 -7.60 14.08 -6.03
CA LYS A 386 -6.44 14.24 -6.89
C LYS A 386 -5.21 14.52 -6.00
N VAL A 387 -4.29 13.55 -5.90
CA VAL A 387 -3.06 13.64 -5.10
C VAL A 387 -1.86 14.08 -5.91
N TYR A 388 -1.94 13.94 -7.23
CA TYR A 388 -0.94 14.41 -8.19
C TYR A 388 -1.61 14.97 -9.43
N ASP A 389 -1.04 16.04 -9.96
CA ASP A 389 -1.39 16.63 -11.26
C ASP A 389 -0.09 17.09 -11.94
N ARG A 390 0.15 16.63 -13.17
CA ARG A 390 1.39 16.93 -13.92
C ARG A 390 1.66 18.44 -14.04
N THR A 391 0.63 19.26 -14.09
CA THR A 391 0.77 20.72 -14.25
C THR A 391 1.00 21.45 -12.95
N LEU A 392 0.57 20.88 -11.82
CA LEU A 392 0.62 21.50 -10.50
C LEU A 392 1.67 20.82 -9.58
N GLY A 393 2.12 19.62 -9.95
CA GLY A 393 2.97 18.79 -9.10
C GLY A 393 2.17 18.03 -8.04
N VAL A 394 2.87 17.61 -6.98
CA VAL A 394 2.27 16.89 -5.86
C VAL A 394 1.59 17.89 -4.93
N ASP A 395 0.42 17.54 -4.40
CA ASP A 395 -0.24 18.33 -3.35
C ASP A 395 0.63 18.36 -2.07
N ASN A 396 1.26 19.51 -1.83
CA ASN A 396 2.21 19.74 -0.74
C ASN A 396 1.62 20.51 0.43
N THR A 397 0.33 20.45 0.67
CA THR A 397 -0.36 21.29 1.68
C THR A 397 0.14 21.09 3.13
N ALA A 398 1.09 20.22 3.40
CA ALA A 398 1.53 19.88 4.76
C ALA A 398 3.04 19.98 5.03
N LEU A 399 3.86 20.61 4.16
CA LEU A 399 5.32 20.67 4.42
C LEU A 399 5.76 21.89 5.23
N ALA A 400 6.08 21.64 6.50
CA ALA A 400 7.03 22.47 7.23
C ALA A 400 8.45 21.90 6.98
N THR A 401 9.19 22.44 6.03
CA THR A 401 10.59 22.11 5.84
C THR A 401 11.44 22.96 6.78
N GLY A 402 11.87 22.38 7.90
CA GLY A 402 12.80 23.02 8.83
C GLY A 402 14.27 22.66 8.61
N ILE A 403 14.62 21.94 7.53
CA ILE A 403 16.00 21.53 7.25
C ILE A 403 16.63 22.45 6.22
N SER A 404 17.57 23.29 6.66
CA SER A 404 18.48 24.03 5.80
C SER A 404 19.86 23.41 5.92
N ALA A 405 20.32 22.72 4.88
CA ALA A 405 21.70 22.25 4.81
C ALA A 405 22.56 23.26 4.03
N PRO A 406 23.75 23.62 4.49
CA PRO A 406 24.68 24.42 3.68
C PRO A 406 25.07 23.63 2.43
N ALA A 407 25.23 24.33 1.31
CA ALA A 407 25.68 23.72 0.06
C ALA A 407 27.00 22.98 0.26
N ALA A 408 27.01 21.67 0.00
CA ALA A 408 28.21 20.87 0.07
C ALA A 408 29.13 21.21 -1.12
N THR A 409 30.42 21.41 -0.84
CA THR A 409 31.44 21.63 -1.87
C THR A 409 32.36 20.40 -1.94
N PRO A 410 33.07 20.16 -3.06
CA PRO A 410 34.02 19.05 -3.15
C PRO A 410 35.06 19.04 -2.02
N ASN A 411 35.35 20.19 -1.39
CA ASN A 411 36.26 20.27 -0.26
C ASN A 411 35.73 19.69 1.04
N ASN A 412 34.39 19.52 1.16
CA ASN A 412 33.77 18.91 2.33
C ASN A 412 33.94 17.36 2.37
N PHE A 413 34.39 16.79 1.25
CA PHE A 413 34.56 15.34 1.10
C PHE A 413 36.03 14.92 0.94
N LYS A 414 36.99 15.76 1.33
CA LYS A 414 38.40 15.38 1.30
C LYS A 414 38.64 14.33 2.41
N ALA A 415 39.11 13.15 2.01
CA ALA A 415 39.59 12.16 2.94
C ALA A 415 40.73 12.75 3.77
N ALA A 416 40.69 12.52 5.07
CA ALA A 416 41.87 12.78 5.92
C ALA A 416 43.02 11.89 5.41
N LYS A 417 44.19 12.49 5.16
CA LYS A 417 45.40 11.75 4.79
C LYS A 417 45.95 11.03 6.00
#